data_4f87ef8cef02085b24f2beab25aaf322
#
_entry.id   4f87ef8cef02085b24f2beab25aaf322
#
_cell.length_a   1.000
_cell.length_b   1.000
_cell.length_c   1.000
_cell.angle_alpha   90.00
_cell.angle_beta   90.00
_cell.angle_gamma   90.00
#
_symmetry.space_group_name_H-M   'P 1'
#
loop_
_entity.id
_entity.type
_entity.pdbx_description
1 polymer ?
#
loop_
_entity_poly.entity_id
_entity_poly.type
_entity_poly.pdbx_seq_one_letter_code
_entity_poly.pdbx_strand_id
1 'polypeptide(L)'
;MNSHFRDTRKIDPTKGILLGDGSPNDMDRIEIGPTQLAFSEWAAAGLELPNLAAMRAYRHRRLTDHVVARGYAGLLMIDPLNIRYATDSTNMQLWNTHNPFRAVLLCADGYMVIWDYKNSPFLSEFNPLVREQRSGADLFYFDRGDKVDVAADVFANEVRILLEEHAPGMKMLAADKLMIHGMRALEAQGFTIMEGEEVTEKARSVKGPDEIKAMRCSSHACETAVRLMEDFARANVGDGVTCENDIWAVLHAENVRRGGEWIETRLLASGPRSNPWFQECGPRVCQQNEIISFDTDLVGSYGICTDISRSWWIGDRKPRPDMIYAMRHGVEHIQQNMEMLKPGVMIPELSANTHVLDAKYQKLKYGCLMHGVGLCDEWPLVAYPDHAVAGAYDYPLEPGMTLCVEALVSEEGGDFSIKLEDQVLITEDGFENLTQYPFDAALMGET
;
A
#
# COMPACT_ATOMS: atom_id res chain seq x y z
N MET A 1 -6.83 31.94 -7.10
CA MET A 1 -6.85 31.55 -8.53
C MET A 1 -7.98 32.29 -9.22
N ASN A 2 -7.70 32.89 -10.37
CA ASN A 2 -8.67 33.67 -11.11
C ASN A 2 -9.77 32.75 -11.66
N SER A 3 -11.03 32.93 -11.25
CA SER A 3 -12.16 32.10 -11.69
C SER A 3 -12.33 32.11 -13.22
N HIS A 4 -11.99 33.20 -13.85
CA HIS A 4 -12.03 33.37 -15.30
C HIS A 4 -11.10 32.38 -16.05
N PHE A 5 -10.05 31.97 -15.43
CA PHE A 5 -9.12 30.98 -16.00
C PHE A 5 -9.74 29.56 -16.08
N ARG A 6 -10.62 29.23 -15.14
CA ARG A 6 -11.31 27.92 -15.13
C ARG A 6 -12.40 27.81 -16.18
N ASP A 7 -13.06 28.91 -16.52
CA ASP A 7 -14.19 28.89 -17.45
C ASP A 7 -13.78 28.65 -18.92
N THR A 8 -12.54 28.96 -19.25
CA THR A 8 -12.00 28.80 -20.61
C THR A 8 -11.06 27.61 -20.78
N ARG A 9 -10.59 27.03 -19.67
CA ARG A 9 -9.62 25.95 -19.68
C ARG A 9 -10.31 24.61 -19.57
N LYS A 10 -10.04 23.75 -20.54
CA LYS A 10 -10.37 22.32 -20.46
C LYS A 10 -9.10 21.56 -20.20
N ILE A 11 -9.09 20.79 -19.13
CA ILE A 11 -8.06 19.80 -18.88
C ILE A 11 -8.37 18.62 -19.81
N ASP A 12 -7.39 18.28 -20.64
CA ASP A 12 -7.49 17.16 -21.55
C ASP A 12 -6.27 16.28 -21.33
N PRO A 13 -6.40 15.17 -20.60
CA PRO A 13 -5.28 14.28 -20.27
C PRO A 13 -4.67 13.60 -21.49
N THR A 14 -5.32 13.71 -22.67
CA THR A 14 -4.80 13.13 -23.92
C THR A 14 -4.00 14.12 -24.76
N LYS A 15 -3.96 15.41 -24.38
CA LYS A 15 -3.22 16.46 -25.06
C LYS A 15 -1.79 16.58 -24.56
N GLY A 16 -0.92 16.97 -25.48
CA GLY A 16 0.47 17.29 -25.20
C GLY A 16 1.43 16.13 -25.47
N ILE A 17 2.68 16.33 -25.07
CA ILE A 17 3.70 15.30 -25.13
C ILE A 17 3.45 14.33 -23.96
N LEU A 18 3.40 13.05 -24.24
CA LEU A 18 3.31 12.05 -23.20
C LEU A 18 4.66 11.97 -22.46
N LEU A 19 4.60 11.86 -21.15
CA LEU A 19 5.72 11.48 -20.32
C LEU A 19 6.09 10.02 -20.55
N GLY A 20 7.24 9.59 -20.06
CA GLY A 20 7.69 8.21 -20.18
C GLY A 20 6.73 7.17 -19.57
N ASP A 21 5.89 7.59 -18.63
CA ASP A 21 4.85 6.76 -18.00
C ASP A 21 3.55 6.66 -18.82
N GLY A 22 3.50 7.31 -20.00
CA GLY A 22 2.32 7.36 -20.86
C GLY A 22 1.28 8.41 -20.45
N SER A 23 1.53 9.20 -19.41
CA SER A 23 0.67 10.31 -19.03
C SER A 23 0.96 11.57 -19.86
N PRO A 24 0.01 12.52 -19.99
CA PRO A 24 0.26 13.79 -20.68
C PRO A 24 1.33 14.62 -19.96
N ASN A 25 2.25 15.19 -20.71
CA ASN A 25 3.14 16.24 -20.20
C ASN A 25 2.41 17.59 -20.16
N ASP A 26 1.37 17.64 -19.36
CA ASP A 26 0.55 18.80 -19.13
C ASP A 26 0.59 19.13 -17.63
N MET A 27 1.06 20.31 -17.28
CA MET A 27 1.12 20.76 -15.87
C MET A 27 -0.27 20.96 -15.26
N ASP A 28 -1.32 20.82 -16.05
CA ASP A 28 -2.72 20.84 -15.62
C ASP A 28 -3.30 19.45 -15.40
N ARG A 29 -2.46 18.46 -15.47
CA ARG A 29 -2.80 17.07 -15.22
C ARG A 29 -3.56 16.92 -13.91
N ILE A 30 -4.62 16.11 -13.95
CA ILE A 30 -5.51 15.89 -12.81
C ILE A 30 -5.12 14.68 -11.98
N GLU A 31 -4.45 13.70 -12.56
CA GLU A 31 -3.98 12.55 -11.82
C GLU A 31 -2.84 12.92 -10.88
N ILE A 32 -2.85 12.31 -9.71
CA ILE A 32 -1.69 12.30 -8.83
C ILE A 32 -0.61 11.42 -9.49
N GLY A 33 0.61 11.87 -9.49
CA GLY A 33 1.67 11.09 -10.11
C GLY A 33 3.04 11.70 -9.97
N PRO A 34 4.05 11.06 -10.58
CA PRO A 34 5.45 11.43 -10.46
C PRO A 34 5.72 12.86 -10.88
N THR A 35 6.67 13.48 -10.21
CA THR A 35 7.17 14.81 -10.56
C THR A 35 8.35 14.72 -11.52
N GLN A 36 8.75 15.84 -12.11
CA GLN A 36 9.96 15.91 -12.94
C GLN A 36 11.22 15.49 -12.17
N LEU A 37 11.25 15.74 -10.86
CA LEU A 37 12.35 15.29 -9.98
C LEU A 37 12.44 13.76 -9.99
N ALA A 38 11.32 13.07 -9.74
CA ALA A 38 11.25 11.61 -9.74
C ALA A 38 11.71 11.02 -11.09
N PHE A 39 11.17 11.53 -12.21
CA PHE A 39 11.59 11.08 -13.54
C PHE A 39 13.08 11.25 -13.80
N SER A 40 13.67 12.37 -13.34
CA SER A 40 15.10 12.62 -13.51
C SER A 40 15.94 11.64 -12.67
N GLU A 41 15.53 11.33 -11.46
CA GLU A 41 16.19 10.37 -10.58
C GLU A 41 16.09 8.95 -11.14
N TRP A 42 14.90 8.53 -11.58
CA TRP A 42 14.69 7.21 -12.18
C TRP A 42 15.46 7.00 -13.48
N ALA A 43 15.50 8.03 -14.35
CA ALA A 43 16.32 7.99 -15.55
C ALA A 43 17.81 7.86 -15.23
N ALA A 44 18.30 8.57 -14.21
CA ALA A 44 19.69 8.46 -13.76
C ALA A 44 20.00 7.07 -13.18
N ALA A 45 19.01 6.43 -12.53
CA ALA A 45 19.11 5.07 -12.00
C ALA A 45 18.89 3.98 -13.08
N GLY A 46 18.52 4.35 -14.31
CA GLY A 46 18.26 3.40 -15.40
C GLY A 46 16.97 2.58 -15.23
N LEU A 47 16.01 3.10 -14.47
CA LEU A 47 14.73 2.43 -14.22
C LEU A 47 13.80 2.55 -15.43
N GLU A 48 13.11 1.46 -15.75
CA GLU A 48 12.04 1.45 -16.73
C GLU A 48 10.74 2.00 -16.13
N LEU A 49 10.07 2.87 -16.91
CA LEU A 49 8.78 3.42 -16.50
C LEU A 49 7.63 2.48 -16.85
N PRO A 50 6.56 2.45 -16.03
CA PRO A 50 5.39 1.63 -16.32
C PRO A 50 4.58 2.17 -17.50
N ASN A 51 3.97 1.26 -18.27
CA ASN A 51 2.89 1.60 -19.18
C ASN A 51 1.57 1.57 -18.41
N LEU A 52 1.04 2.75 -18.05
CA LEU A 52 -0.17 2.85 -17.23
C LEU A 52 -1.41 2.23 -17.89
N ALA A 53 -1.55 2.33 -19.20
CA ALA A 53 -2.66 1.70 -19.91
C ALA A 53 -2.61 0.17 -19.81
N ALA A 54 -1.41 -0.41 -19.97
CA ALA A 54 -1.20 -1.85 -19.81
C ALA A 54 -1.42 -2.30 -18.36
N MET A 55 -0.95 -1.52 -17.38
CA MET A 55 -1.17 -1.75 -15.96
C MET A 55 -2.66 -1.76 -15.60
N ARG A 56 -3.42 -0.75 -16.05
CA ARG A 56 -4.87 -0.65 -15.84
C ARG A 56 -5.61 -1.84 -16.47
N ALA A 57 -5.23 -2.22 -17.70
CA ALA A 57 -5.82 -3.37 -18.39
C ALA A 57 -5.52 -4.69 -17.67
N TYR A 58 -4.32 -4.85 -17.11
CA TYR A 58 -3.95 -6.01 -16.31
C TYR A 58 -4.80 -6.11 -15.05
N ARG A 59 -4.89 -5.04 -14.26
CA ARG A 59 -5.69 -4.96 -13.02
C ARG A 59 -7.17 -5.27 -13.29
N HIS A 60 -7.73 -4.64 -14.30
CA HIS A 60 -9.11 -4.89 -14.71
C HIS A 60 -9.37 -6.36 -15.07
N ARG A 61 -8.48 -6.98 -15.85
CA ARG A 61 -8.57 -8.40 -16.19
C ARG A 61 -8.46 -9.28 -14.95
N ARG A 62 -7.50 -9.02 -14.05
CA ARG A 62 -7.37 -9.77 -12.79
C ARG A 62 -8.65 -9.77 -11.98
N LEU A 63 -9.26 -8.61 -11.76
CA LEU A 63 -10.54 -8.50 -11.06
C LEU A 63 -11.65 -9.27 -11.77
N THR A 64 -11.79 -9.08 -13.09
CA THR A 64 -12.83 -9.75 -13.88
C THR A 64 -12.67 -11.28 -13.84
N ASP A 65 -11.45 -11.80 -13.99
CA ASP A 65 -11.18 -13.24 -13.95
C ASP A 65 -11.57 -13.84 -12.58
N HIS A 66 -11.28 -13.16 -11.49
CA HIS A 66 -11.66 -13.59 -10.14
C HIS A 66 -13.18 -13.54 -9.90
N VAL A 67 -13.87 -12.52 -10.42
CA VAL A 67 -15.35 -12.41 -10.38
C VAL A 67 -15.98 -13.57 -11.12
N VAL A 68 -15.54 -13.81 -12.36
CA VAL A 68 -16.07 -14.88 -13.23
C VAL A 68 -15.81 -16.26 -12.66
N ALA A 69 -14.58 -16.52 -12.17
CA ALA A 69 -14.20 -17.81 -11.60
C ALA A 69 -15.06 -18.22 -10.38
N ARG A 70 -15.61 -17.23 -9.65
CA ARG A 70 -16.50 -17.46 -8.50
C ARG A 70 -17.98 -17.46 -8.85
N GLY A 71 -18.35 -17.20 -10.11
CA GLY A 71 -19.73 -17.11 -10.56
C GLY A 71 -20.47 -15.90 -9.97
N TYR A 72 -19.78 -14.81 -9.69
CA TYR A 72 -20.39 -13.57 -9.19
C TYR A 72 -20.93 -12.73 -10.35
N ALA A 73 -22.07 -12.05 -10.12
CA ALA A 73 -22.65 -11.10 -11.06
C ALA A 73 -21.73 -9.87 -11.27
N GLY A 74 -20.97 -9.54 -10.24
CA GLY A 74 -20.05 -8.43 -10.23
C GLY A 74 -19.36 -8.29 -8.87
N LEU A 75 -18.50 -7.28 -8.80
CA LEU A 75 -17.78 -6.84 -7.60
C LEU A 75 -18.10 -5.38 -7.35
N LEU A 76 -18.68 -5.08 -6.20
CA LEU A 76 -18.94 -3.73 -5.72
C LEU A 76 -17.82 -3.32 -4.76
N MET A 77 -17.02 -2.34 -5.15
CA MET A 77 -15.91 -1.82 -4.37
C MET A 77 -16.25 -0.45 -3.77
N ILE A 78 -16.04 -0.30 -2.47
CA ILE A 78 -16.25 0.93 -1.70
C ILE A 78 -14.94 1.34 -1.03
N ASP A 79 -14.06 0.39 -0.76
CA ASP A 79 -12.73 0.69 -0.25
C ASP A 79 -11.94 1.57 -1.22
N PRO A 80 -11.38 2.72 -0.79
CA PRO A 80 -10.63 3.62 -1.66
C PRO A 80 -9.42 2.96 -2.34
N LEU A 81 -8.75 1.99 -1.70
CA LEU A 81 -7.62 1.27 -2.30
C LEU A 81 -8.10 0.32 -3.41
N ASN A 82 -9.21 -0.38 -3.20
CA ASN A 82 -9.80 -1.22 -4.23
C ASN A 82 -10.34 -0.41 -5.42
N ILE A 83 -10.93 0.76 -5.15
CA ILE A 83 -11.31 1.73 -6.18
C ILE A 83 -10.08 2.20 -6.96
N ARG A 84 -8.97 2.52 -6.25
CA ARG A 84 -7.69 2.89 -6.88
C ARG A 84 -7.16 1.76 -7.76
N TYR A 85 -7.17 0.52 -7.28
CA TYR A 85 -6.72 -0.63 -8.06
C TYR A 85 -7.55 -0.82 -9.34
N ALA A 86 -8.88 -0.74 -9.24
CA ALA A 86 -9.78 -0.95 -10.37
C ALA A 86 -9.70 0.18 -11.41
N THR A 87 -9.61 1.43 -10.97
CA THR A 87 -9.83 2.61 -11.83
C THR A 87 -8.58 3.46 -12.05
N ASP A 88 -7.55 3.30 -11.23
CA ASP A 88 -6.38 4.18 -11.13
C ASP A 88 -6.74 5.65 -10.80
N SER A 89 -7.93 5.87 -10.25
CA SER A 89 -8.46 7.18 -9.86
C SER A 89 -8.42 7.38 -8.36
N THR A 90 -8.01 8.56 -7.91
CA THR A 90 -8.03 8.94 -6.50
C THR A 90 -8.92 10.16 -6.28
N ASN A 91 -9.49 10.26 -5.10
CA ASN A 91 -10.22 11.43 -4.64
C ASN A 91 -10.32 11.41 -3.11
N MET A 92 -9.56 12.27 -2.43
CA MET A 92 -9.61 12.40 -0.96
C MET A 92 -9.59 11.02 -0.24
N GLN A 93 -8.58 10.21 -0.50
CA GLN A 93 -8.52 8.79 -0.08
C GLN A 93 -8.83 8.60 1.40
N LEU A 94 -8.13 9.32 2.30
CA LEU A 94 -8.36 9.22 3.74
C LEU A 94 -9.77 9.66 4.14
N TRP A 95 -10.33 10.70 3.53
CA TRP A 95 -11.70 11.14 3.81
C TRP A 95 -12.72 10.07 3.39
N ASN A 96 -12.51 9.44 2.24
CA ASN A 96 -13.38 8.39 1.73
C ASN A 96 -13.34 7.10 2.56
N THR A 97 -12.28 6.82 3.34
CA THR A 97 -12.25 5.65 4.22
C THR A 97 -13.33 5.69 5.30
N HIS A 98 -13.70 6.86 5.78
CA HIS A 98 -14.75 7.02 6.81
C HIS A 98 -16.00 7.73 6.31
N ASN A 99 -15.97 8.33 5.12
CA ASN A 99 -17.13 8.90 4.45
C ASN A 99 -17.23 8.31 3.03
N PRO A 100 -17.69 7.06 2.88
CA PRO A 100 -17.62 6.31 1.64
C PRO A 100 -18.61 6.84 0.59
N PHE A 101 -18.22 7.90 -0.08
CA PHE A 101 -19.00 8.54 -1.14
C PHE A 101 -18.82 7.88 -2.50
N ARG A 102 -17.62 7.34 -2.76
CA ARG A 102 -17.27 6.68 -4.00
C ARG A 102 -17.64 5.20 -3.94
N ALA A 103 -18.05 4.65 -5.08
CA ALA A 103 -18.20 3.23 -5.29
C ALA A 103 -17.84 2.86 -6.73
N VAL A 104 -17.38 1.63 -6.94
CA VAL A 104 -17.15 1.08 -8.27
C VAL A 104 -17.84 -0.26 -8.37
N LEU A 105 -18.64 -0.46 -9.41
CA LEU A 105 -19.18 -1.76 -9.78
C LEU A 105 -18.43 -2.27 -11.02
N LEU A 106 -17.79 -3.43 -10.89
CA LEU A 106 -17.25 -4.19 -12.00
C LEU A 106 -18.18 -5.39 -12.25
N CYS A 107 -18.87 -5.39 -13.39
CA CYS A 107 -19.76 -6.48 -13.80
C CYS A 107 -18.96 -7.68 -14.33
N ALA A 108 -19.58 -8.87 -14.36
CA ALA A 108 -18.94 -10.11 -14.79
C ALA A 108 -18.46 -10.10 -16.26
N ASP A 109 -19.05 -9.29 -17.11
CA ASP A 109 -18.64 -9.09 -18.51
C ASP A 109 -17.50 -8.05 -18.67
N GLY A 110 -17.02 -7.47 -17.56
CA GLY A 110 -15.98 -6.45 -17.53
C GLY A 110 -16.49 -5.01 -17.67
N TYR A 111 -17.82 -4.79 -17.72
CA TYR A 111 -18.36 -3.43 -17.71
C TYR A 111 -18.12 -2.77 -16.34
N MET A 112 -17.50 -1.59 -16.31
CA MET A 112 -17.14 -0.92 -15.07
C MET A 112 -17.79 0.45 -14.97
N VAL A 113 -18.45 0.71 -13.82
CA VAL A 113 -19.16 1.95 -13.49
C VAL A 113 -18.58 2.52 -12.20
N ILE A 114 -18.38 3.84 -12.15
CA ILE A 114 -17.99 4.55 -10.94
C ILE A 114 -19.08 5.53 -10.51
N TRP A 115 -19.38 5.55 -9.22
CA TRP A 115 -20.12 6.64 -8.56
C TRP A 115 -19.11 7.54 -7.87
N ASP A 116 -19.17 8.84 -8.17
CA ASP A 116 -18.27 9.86 -7.62
C ASP A 116 -19.02 11.18 -7.44
N TYR A 117 -18.34 12.23 -7.03
CA TYR A 117 -18.94 13.56 -6.93
C TYR A 117 -19.48 14.02 -8.27
N LYS A 118 -20.69 14.58 -8.26
CA LYS A 118 -21.42 15.03 -9.47
C LYS A 118 -20.60 15.93 -10.39
N ASN A 119 -19.69 16.72 -9.84
CA ASN A 119 -18.87 17.68 -10.56
C ASN A 119 -17.42 17.22 -10.78
N SER A 120 -17.12 15.95 -10.58
CA SER A 120 -15.76 15.42 -10.72
C SER A 120 -15.61 14.22 -11.68
N PRO A 121 -16.37 14.13 -12.79
CA PRO A 121 -16.20 13.04 -13.75
C PRO A 121 -14.78 12.99 -14.35
N PHE A 122 -14.10 14.12 -14.44
CA PHE A 122 -12.74 14.25 -14.93
C PHE A 122 -11.72 13.43 -14.13
N LEU A 123 -12.04 13.02 -12.90
CA LEU A 123 -11.13 12.22 -12.08
C LEU A 123 -10.97 10.76 -12.58
N SER A 124 -11.83 10.30 -13.47
CA SER A 124 -11.76 8.94 -14.05
C SER A 124 -11.91 8.90 -15.57
N GLU A 125 -12.20 10.04 -16.24
CA GLU A 125 -12.36 10.13 -17.70
C GLU A 125 -11.10 9.69 -18.49
N PHE A 126 -9.92 9.79 -17.88
CA PHE A 126 -8.68 9.35 -18.52
C PHE A 126 -8.57 7.83 -18.66
N ASN A 127 -9.37 7.06 -17.91
CA ASN A 127 -9.35 5.61 -17.96
C ASN A 127 -10.53 5.08 -18.80
N PRO A 128 -10.30 4.61 -20.04
CA PRO A 128 -11.37 4.13 -20.93
C PRO A 128 -12.04 2.84 -20.45
N LEU A 129 -11.48 2.17 -19.42
CA LEU A 129 -12.08 1.00 -18.79
C LEU A 129 -13.25 1.39 -17.88
N VAL A 130 -13.29 2.61 -17.38
CA VAL A 130 -14.47 3.18 -16.72
C VAL A 130 -15.47 3.59 -17.81
N ARG A 131 -16.52 2.82 -17.95
CA ARG A 131 -17.49 2.97 -19.05
C ARG A 131 -18.57 3.98 -18.74
N GLU A 132 -18.88 4.17 -17.47
CA GLU A 132 -19.94 5.07 -17.01
C GLU A 132 -19.56 5.73 -15.70
N GLN A 133 -19.95 7.00 -15.55
CA GLN A 133 -19.75 7.78 -14.33
C GLN A 133 -21.11 8.29 -13.84
N ARG A 134 -21.40 8.06 -12.57
CA ARG A 134 -22.66 8.42 -11.90
C ARG A 134 -22.39 9.31 -10.69
N SER A 135 -23.44 9.98 -10.20
CA SER A 135 -23.37 10.70 -8.92
C SER A 135 -23.24 9.72 -7.77
N GLY A 136 -22.50 10.09 -6.73
CA GLY A 136 -22.04 9.24 -5.64
C GLY A 136 -23.03 8.24 -5.04
N ALA A 137 -22.49 7.24 -4.38
CA ALA A 137 -23.26 6.10 -3.85
C ALA A 137 -24.18 6.48 -2.67
N ASP A 138 -23.83 7.54 -1.93
CA ASP A 138 -24.64 8.13 -0.84
C ASP A 138 -25.06 7.15 0.28
N LEU A 139 -24.20 6.19 0.60
CA LEU A 139 -24.50 5.11 1.53
C LEU A 139 -24.18 5.41 3.00
N PHE A 140 -23.83 6.63 3.35
CA PHE A 140 -23.36 7.00 4.67
C PHE A 140 -24.17 8.13 5.33
N TYR A 141 -24.27 8.05 6.64
CA TYR A 141 -25.15 8.91 7.43
C TYR A 141 -24.82 10.41 7.36
N PHE A 142 -23.51 10.76 7.30
CA PHE A 142 -23.09 12.17 7.24
C PHE A 142 -23.70 12.92 6.05
N ASP A 143 -23.86 12.28 4.91
CA ASP A 143 -24.37 12.94 3.69
C ASP A 143 -25.91 12.93 3.61
N ARG A 144 -26.56 11.88 4.10
CA ARG A 144 -28.01 11.68 3.94
C ARG A 144 -28.82 11.74 5.24
N GLY A 145 -28.17 11.76 6.39
CA GLY A 145 -28.85 11.78 7.69
C GLY A 145 -29.89 10.66 7.81
N ASP A 146 -31.05 10.98 8.36
CA ASP A 146 -32.15 10.03 8.57
C ASP A 146 -32.81 9.52 7.28
N LYS A 147 -32.25 9.86 6.10
CA LYS A 147 -32.70 9.40 4.77
C LYS A 147 -31.69 8.52 4.07
N VAL A 148 -30.68 8.02 4.76
CA VAL A 148 -29.64 7.15 4.19
C VAL A 148 -30.23 5.85 3.64
N ASP A 149 -31.29 5.32 4.23
CA ASP A 149 -32.04 4.16 3.73
C ASP A 149 -32.67 4.41 2.36
N VAL A 150 -33.28 5.58 2.18
CA VAL A 150 -33.88 5.98 0.89
C VAL A 150 -32.80 6.13 -0.18
N ALA A 151 -31.65 6.71 0.15
CA ALA A 151 -30.53 6.84 -0.78
C ALA A 151 -29.94 5.46 -1.14
N ALA A 152 -29.82 4.57 -0.17
CA ALA A 152 -29.36 3.21 -0.41
C ALA A 152 -30.30 2.41 -1.33
N ASP A 153 -31.62 2.59 -1.23
CA ASP A 153 -32.60 1.98 -2.13
C ASP A 153 -32.44 2.47 -3.57
N VAL A 154 -32.17 3.77 -3.77
CA VAL A 154 -31.88 4.35 -5.10
C VAL A 154 -30.62 3.73 -5.69
N PHE A 155 -29.53 3.71 -4.91
CA PHE A 155 -28.27 3.12 -5.32
C PHE A 155 -28.42 1.63 -5.67
N ALA A 156 -29.08 0.85 -4.81
CA ALA A 156 -29.30 -0.58 -5.02
C ALA A 156 -30.13 -0.86 -6.29
N ASN A 157 -31.10 0.00 -6.60
CA ASN A 157 -31.85 -0.11 -7.85
C ASN A 157 -30.97 0.20 -9.08
N GLU A 158 -30.05 1.15 -9.01
CA GLU A 158 -29.10 1.41 -10.09
C GLU A 158 -28.18 0.22 -10.32
N VAL A 159 -27.64 -0.39 -9.25
CA VAL A 159 -26.82 -1.61 -9.31
C VAL A 159 -27.61 -2.76 -9.94
N ARG A 160 -28.89 -2.93 -9.54
CA ARG A 160 -29.76 -3.96 -10.10
C ARG A 160 -29.94 -3.79 -11.62
N ILE A 161 -30.21 -2.59 -12.09
CA ILE A 161 -30.39 -2.31 -13.52
C ILE A 161 -29.12 -2.65 -14.30
N LEU A 162 -27.95 -2.26 -13.80
CA LEU A 162 -26.68 -2.59 -14.44
C LEU A 162 -26.42 -4.10 -14.48
N LEU A 163 -26.67 -4.81 -13.40
CA LEU A 163 -26.47 -6.26 -13.37
C LEU A 163 -27.49 -7.05 -14.16
N GLU A 164 -28.72 -6.53 -14.36
CA GLU A 164 -29.69 -7.11 -15.29
C GLU A 164 -29.23 -7.01 -16.76
N GLU A 165 -28.50 -5.97 -17.11
CA GLU A 165 -27.92 -5.77 -18.45
C GLU A 165 -26.62 -6.56 -18.64
N HIS A 166 -25.67 -6.48 -17.69
CA HIS A 166 -24.30 -6.97 -17.82
C HIS A 166 -24.03 -8.36 -17.19
N ALA A 167 -24.97 -8.87 -16.40
CA ALA A 167 -24.88 -10.19 -15.76
C ALA A 167 -26.27 -10.81 -15.57
N PRO A 168 -27.08 -10.97 -16.66
CA PRO A 168 -28.47 -11.32 -16.55
C PRO A 168 -28.69 -12.67 -15.84
N GLY A 169 -29.59 -12.66 -14.87
CA GLY A 169 -29.99 -13.87 -14.11
C GLY A 169 -29.03 -14.23 -12.95
N MET A 170 -27.88 -13.60 -12.84
CA MET A 170 -26.95 -13.84 -11.74
C MET A 170 -27.40 -13.06 -10.48
N LYS A 171 -27.22 -13.67 -9.30
CA LYS A 171 -27.71 -13.09 -8.03
C LYS A 171 -26.64 -12.97 -6.94
N MET A 172 -25.47 -13.57 -7.11
CA MET A 172 -24.36 -13.41 -6.18
C MET A 172 -23.57 -12.16 -6.53
N LEU A 173 -23.54 -11.18 -5.64
CA LEU A 173 -22.80 -9.94 -5.79
C LEU A 173 -21.73 -9.86 -4.72
N ALA A 174 -20.48 -9.83 -5.12
CA ALA A 174 -19.38 -9.61 -4.19
C ALA A 174 -19.30 -8.12 -3.80
N ALA A 175 -19.03 -7.83 -2.55
CA ALA A 175 -18.79 -6.46 -2.07
C ALA A 175 -17.68 -6.45 -1.02
N ASP A 176 -16.87 -5.42 -1.03
CA ASP A 176 -15.85 -5.19 -0.01
C ASP A 176 -16.44 -4.51 1.26
N LYS A 177 -16.06 -3.33 1.63
CA LYS A 177 -16.50 -2.62 2.85
C LYS A 177 -17.89 -2.00 2.73
N LEU A 178 -18.93 -2.81 2.53
CA LEU A 178 -20.30 -2.34 2.33
C LEU A 178 -20.98 -1.87 3.63
N MET A 179 -21.56 -0.66 3.60
CA MET A 179 -22.38 -0.12 4.71
C MET A 179 -23.66 -0.93 4.90
N ILE A 180 -24.13 -1.04 6.14
CA ILE A 180 -25.34 -1.84 6.50
C ILE A 180 -26.59 -1.44 5.72
N HIS A 181 -26.81 -0.15 5.45
CA HIS A 181 -27.94 0.32 4.65
C HIS A 181 -27.84 -0.15 3.19
N GLY A 182 -26.63 -0.06 2.60
CA GLY A 182 -26.35 -0.56 1.26
C GLY A 182 -26.55 -2.07 1.15
N MET A 183 -26.05 -2.83 2.13
CA MET A 183 -26.22 -4.29 2.15
C MET A 183 -27.71 -4.67 2.18
N ARG A 184 -28.49 -4.10 3.09
CA ARG A 184 -29.93 -4.37 3.21
C ARG A 184 -30.70 -3.99 1.94
N ALA A 185 -30.37 -2.86 1.34
CA ALA A 185 -31.02 -2.41 0.10
C ALA A 185 -30.72 -3.34 -1.08
N LEU A 186 -29.47 -3.80 -1.23
CA LEU A 186 -29.08 -4.76 -2.26
C LEU A 186 -29.74 -6.15 -2.04
N GLU A 187 -29.80 -6.63 -0.81
CA GLU A 187 -30.54 -7.86 -0.46
C GLU A 187 -32.02 -7.73 -0.79
N ALA A 188 -32.64 -6.58 -0.55
CA ALA A 188 -34.03 -6.30 -0.91
C ALA A 188 -34.26 -6.31 -2.44
N GLN A 189 -33.22 -6.02 -3.26
CA GLN A 189 -33.25 -6.19 -4.72
C GLN A 189 -33.07 -7.65 -5.15
N GLY A 190 -32.90 -8.59 -4.21
CA GLY A 190 -32.78 -10.03 -4.47
C GLY A 190 -31.35 -10.51 -4.74
N PHE A 191 -30.33 -9.75 -4.36
CA PHE A 191 -28.95 -10.21 -4.41
C PHE A 191 -28.58 -10.96 -3.12
N THR A 192 -27.69 -11.94 -3.27
CA THR A 192 -26.95 -12.56 -2.18
C THR A 192 -25.59 -11.88 -2.13
N ILE A 193 -25.31 -11.18 -1.04
CA ILE A 193 -24.03 -10.47 -0.88
C ILE A 193 -22.95 -11.47 -0.44
N MET A 194 -21.85 -11.47 -1.18
CA MET A 194 -20.69 -12.32 -0.99
C MET A 194 -19.49 -11.47 -0.53
N GLU A 195 -18.54 -12.12 0.13
CA GLU A 195 -17.28 -11.49 0.52
C GLU A 195 -16.48 -11.03 -0.71
N GLY A 196 -16.22 -9.74 -0.81
CA GLY A 196 -15.52 -9.12 -1.94
C GLY A 196 -14.04 -8.89 -1.70
N GLU A 197 -13.58 -8.79 -0.45
CA GLU A 197 -12.16 -8.61 -0.13
C GLU A 197 -11.32 -9.80 -0.63
N GLU A 198 -11.87 -11.04 -0.57
CA GLU A 198 -11.18 -12.19 -1.17
C GLU A 198 -10.86 -11.97 -2.67
N VAL A 199 -11.76 -11.35 -3.40
CA VAL A 199 -11.57 -11.06 -4.83
C VAL A 199 -10.47 -10.03 -5.04
N THR A 200 -10.53 -8.93 -4.30
CA THR A 200 -9.59 -7.81 -4.44
C THR A 200 -8.20 -8.18 -3.96
N GLU A 201 -8.08 -8.85 -2.81
CA GLU A 201 -6.81 -9.31 -2.24
C GLU A 201 -6.11 -10.30 -3.20
N LYS A 202 -6.83 -11.30 -3.71
CA LYS A 202 -6.28 -12.27 -4.66
C LYS A 202 -5.94 -11.64 -6.02
N ALA A 203 -6.71 -10.65 -6.46
CA ALA A 203 -6.38 -9.93 -7.70
C ALA A 203 -5.09 -9.12 -7.55
N ARG A 204 -4.91 -8.42 -6.42
CA ARG A 204 -3.74 -7.58 -6.15
C ARG A 204 -2.48 -8.37 -5.85
N SER A 205 -2.58 -9.58 -5.27
CA SER A 205 -1.44 -10.35 -4.79
C SER A 205 -0.37 -10.63 -5.86
N VAL A 206 -0.78 -10.84 -7.12
CA VAL A 206 0.14 -11.12 -8.23
C VAL A 206 0.24 -9.91 -9.14
N LYS A 207 1.38 -9.26 -9.15
CA LYS A 207 1.66 -8.02 -9.88
C LYS A 207 1.97 -8.29 -11.35
N GLY A 208 1.44 -7.43 -12.23
CA GLY A 208 1.80 -7.43 -13.64
C GLY A 208 3.15 -6.75 -13.89
N PRO A 209 3.72 -6.94 -15.10
CA PRO A 209 5.03 -6.38 -15.43
C PRO A 209 5.15 -4.87 -15.23
N ASP A 210 4.10 -4.11 -15.54
CA ASP A 210 4.11 -2.66 -15.39
C ASP A 210 3.84 -2.22 -13.93
N GLU A 211 3.17 -3.04 -13.12
CA GLU A 211 3.10 -2.82 -11.67
C GLU A 211 4.47 -3.01 -11.02
N ILE A 212 5.23 -4.02 -11.44
CA ILE A 212 6.61 -4.26 -10.96
C ILE A 212 7.52 -3.08 -11.32
N LYS A 213 7.39 -2.50 -12.54
CA LYS A 213 8.12 -1.28 -12.89
C LYS A 213 7.75 -0.11 -12.01
N ALA A 214 6.45 0.08 -11.75
CA ALA A 214 5.96 1.11 -10.84
C ALA A 214 6.50 0.91 -9.41
N MET A 215 6.56 -0.33 -8.92
CA MET A 215 7.13 -0.67 -7.62
C MET A 215 8.62 -0.32 -7.53
N ARG A 216 9.41 -0.65 -8.55
CA ARG A 216 10.84 -0.28 -8.60
C ARG A 216 11.03 1.23 -8.54
N CYS A 217 10.21 1.98 -9.26
CA CYS A 217 10.22 3.45 -9.22
C CYS A 217 9.85 3.98 -7.83
N SER A 218 8.80 3.43 -7.20
CA SER A 218 8.37 3.82 -5.86
C SER A 218 9.42 3.47 -4.80
N SER A 219 9.99 2.26 -4.84
CA SER A 219 11.05 1.84 -3.91
C SER A 219 12.29 2.74 -4.00
N HIS A 220 12.72 3.09 -5.21
CA HIS A 220 13.84 4.05 -5.39
C HIS A 220 13.53 5.42 -4.80
N ALA A 221 12.31 5.93 -4.97
CA ALA A 221 11.89 7.21 -4.41
C ALA A 221 11.82 7.15 -2.87
N CYS A 222 11.31 6.05 -2.31
CA CYS A 222 11.25 5.80 -0.87
C CYS A 222 12.66 5.73 -0.27
N GLU A 223 13.56 4.92 -0.82
CA GLU A 223 14.94 4.81 -0.34
C GLU A 223 15.70 6.14 -0.42
N THR A 224 15.43 6.94 -1.45
CA THR A 224 15.98 8.30 -1.55
C THR A 224 15.45 9.20 -0.43
N ALA A 225 14.16 9.13 -0.12
CA ALA A 225 13.54 9.87 0.96
C ALA A 225 14.08 9.42 2.34
N VAL A 226 14.24 8.10 2.54
CA VAL A 226 14.84 7.51 3.75
C VAL A 226 16.28 7.99 3.93
N ARG A 227 17.09 8.02 2.88
CA ARG A 227 18.46 8.53 2.94
C ARG A 227 18.50 9.99 3.37
N LEU A 228 17.62 10.83 2.83
CA LEU A 228 17.55 12.24 3.23
C LEU A 228 17.04 12.41 4.66
N MET A 229 16.17 11.54 5.13
CA MET A 229 15.72 11.47 6.52
C MET A 229 16.89 11.07 7.44
N GLU A 230 17.71 10.08 7.06
CA GLU A 230 18.90 9.68 7.80
C GLU A 230 19.94 10.79 7.85
N ASP A 231 20.23 11.44 6.71
CA ASP A 231 21.17 12.57 6.63
C ASP A 231 20.73 13.71 7.57
N PHE A 232 19.44 14.02 7.60
CA PHE A 232 18.87 15.01 8.50
C PHE A 232 19.05 14.61 9.98
N ALA A 233 18.73 13.35 10.32
CA ALA A 233 18.89 12.84 11.69
C ALA A 233 20.34 12.91 12.14
N ARG A 234 21.28 12.44 11.31
CA ARG A 234 22.73 12.47 11.63
C ARG A 234 23.28 13.88 11.77
N ALA A 235 22.76 14.85 11.03
CA ALA A 235 23.21 16.24 11.08
C ALA A 235 22.68 17.00 12.29
N ASN A 236 21.50 16.68 12.81
CA ASN A 236 20.79 17.52 13.76
C ASN A 236 20.58 16.87 15.14
N VAL A 237 20.50 15.54 15.26
CA VAL A 237 20.31 14.89 16.56
C VAL A 237 21.47 15.22 17.51
N GLY A 238 21.12 15.69 18.71
CA GLY A 238 22.06 16.16 19.71
C GLY A 238 22.14 17.68 19.82
N ASP A 239 21.43 18.44 19.01
CA ASP A 239 21.28 19.90 19.06
C ASP A 239 20.41 20.39 20.25
N GLY A 240 19.72 19.48 20.92
CA GLY A 240 18.82 19.73 22.05
C GLY A 240 17.42 20.17 21.68
N VAL A 241 17.06 20.18 20.37
CA VAL A 241 15.75 20.61 19.89
C VAL A 241 15.13 19.63 18.88
N THR A 242 15.92 18.96 18.05
CA THR A 242 15.43 18.03 17.02
C THR A 242 14.70 16.85 17.66
N CYS A 243 13.43 16.72 17.35
CA CYS A 243 12.56 15.66 17.86
C CYS A 243 12.21 14.61 16.76
N GLU A 244 11.56 13.53 17.17
CA GLU A 244 11.13 12.46 16.25
C GLU A 244 10.24 12.99 15.12
N ASN A 245 9.33 13.94 15.43
CA ASN A 245 8.48 14.56 14.41
C ASN A 245 9.27 15.31 13.34
N ASP A 246 10.38 15.96 13.70
CA ASP A 246 11.20 16.70 12.74
C ASP A 246 11.88 15.75 11.75
N ILE A 247 12.35 14.61 12.25
CA ILE A 247 12.97 13.56 11.43
C ILE A 247 11.93 12.95 10.49
N TRP A 248 10.75 12.56 11.01
CA TRP A 248 9.67 11.96 10.22
C TRP A 248 9.10 12.91 9.16
N ALA A 249 9.06 14.21 9.45
CA ALA A 249 8.59 15.23 8.49
C ALA A 249 9.42 15.26 7.21
N VAL A 250 10.71 14.90 7.27
CA VAL A 250 11.57 14.82 6.07
C VAL A 250 11.06 13.74 5.12
N LEU A 251 10.72 12.56 5.64
CA LEU A 251 10.18 11.46 4.82
C LEU A 251 8.90 11.89 4.08
N HIS A 252 7.96 12.53 4.79
CA HIS A 252 6.73 13.06 4.18
C HIS A 252 7.02 14.09 3.08
N ALA A 253 7.87 15.06 3.36
CA ALA A 253 8.23 16.11 2.41
C ALA A 253 8.87 15.53 1.15
N GLU A 254 9.77 14.57 1.30
CA GLU A 254 10.50 13.96 0.19
C GLU A 254 9.62 13.01 -0.63
N ASN A 255 8.66 12.31 0.00
CA ASN A 255 7.64 11.54 -0.70
C ASN A 255 6.80 12.44 -1.62
N VAL A 256 6.21 13.51 -1.06
CA VAL A 256 5.36 14.44 -1.84
C VAL A 256 6.16 15.14 -2.95
N ARG A 257 7.43 15.50 -2.71
CA ARG A 257 8.29 16.12 -3.74
C ARG A 257 8.49 15.23 -4.96
N ARG A 258 8.41 13.90 -4.80
CA ARG A 258 8.55 12.91 -5.88
C ARG A 258 7.21 12.45 -6.45
N GLY A 259 6.10 13.06 -6.00
CA GLY A 259 4.75 12.73 -6.47
C GLY A 259 4.13 11.55 -5.75
N GLY A 260 4.65 11.22 -4.56
CA GLY A 260 4.02 10.26 -3.66
C GLY A 260 2.73 10.81 -3.04
N GLU A 261 1.89 9.93 -2.55
CA GLU A 261 0.52 10.25 -2.14
C GLU A 261 0.43 10.53 -0.64
N TRP A 262 0.75 9.55 0.23
CA TRP A 262 0.77 9.69 1.68
C TRP A 262 1.68 8.65 2.33
N ILE A 263 1.70 8.61 3.65
CA ILE A 263 2.31 7.56 4.46
C ILE A 263 1.23 7.06 5.43
N GLU A 264 1.00 5.75 5.48
CA GLU A 264 -0.12 5.17 6.24
C GLU A 264 0.09 5.26 7.75
N THR A 265 1.34 5.18 8.19
CA THR A 265 1.71 5.22 9.60
C THR A 265 2.61 6.41 9.93
N ARG A 266 3.06 6.48 11.17
CA ARG A 266 4.09 7.42 11.63
C ARG A 266 5.10 6.69 12.53
N LEU A 267 5.40 5.44 12.17
CA LEU A 267 6.22 4.55 12.97
C LEU A 267 7.69 4.97 12.93
N LEU A 268 8.06 5.82 13.85
CA LEU A 268 9.44 6.18 14.18
C LEU A 268 9.54 6.42 15.67
N ALA A 269 10.48 5.75 16.31
CA ALA A 269 10.75 5.91 17.72
C ALA A 269 12.26 5.94 18.01
N SER A 270 12.68 6.74 19.00
CA SER A 270 14.07 6.94 19.37
C SER A 270 14.37 6.47 20.79
N GLY A 271 15.55 5.88 20.98
CA GLY A 271 16.04 5.41 22.28
C GLY A 271 15.03 4.49 22.99
N PRO A 272 14.75 4.72 24.29
CA PRO A 272 13.85 3.86 25.07
C PRO A 272 12.42 3.78 24.54
N ARG A 273 11.96 4.75 23.73
CA ARG A 273 10.63 4.69 23.13
C ARG A 273 10.50 3.65 22.04
N SER A 274 11.61 3.18 21.47
CA SER A 274 11.54 2.11 20.46
C SER A 274 11.10 0.75 21.06
N ASN A 275 11.13 0.60 22.39
CA ASN A 275 10.67 -0.61 23.07
C ASN A 275 9.64 -0.25 24.18
N PRO A 276 8.39 -0.77 24.13
CA PRO A 276 7.83 -1.65 23.07
C PRO A 276 7.61 -0.90 21.75
N TRP A 277 7.63 -1.65 20.64
CA TRP A 277 7.38 -1.17 19.29
C TRP A 277 5.91 -0.66 19.11
N PHE A 278 5.56 -0.17 17.93
CA PHE A 278 4.28 0.46 17.55
C PHE A 278 4.04 1.85 18.17
N GLN A 279 5.10 2.57 18.51
CA GLN A 279 4.98 3.94 18.92
C GLN A 279 5.23 4.89 17.74
N GLU A 280 4.21 5.68 17.42
CA GLU A 280 4.34 6.74 16.41
C GLU A 280 5.29 7.86 16.88
N CYS A 281 5.91 8.56 15.93
CA CYS A 281 6.78 9.68 16.20
C CYS A 281 6.08 10.78 17.01
N GLY A 282 6.82 11.39 17.90
CA GLY A 282 6.32 12.37 18.85
C GLY A 282 7.26 13.54 19.08
N PRO A 283 6.97 14.38 20.08
CA PRO A 283 7.80 15.55 20.42
C PRO A 283 9.04 15.20 21.26
N ARG A 284 9.39 13.92 21.41
CA ARG A 284 10.61 13.53 22.11
C ARG A 284 11.83 14.07 21.37
N VAL A 285 12.65 14.86 22.05
CA VAL A 285 13.95 15.32 21.54
C VAL A 285 14.91 14.12 21.49
N CYS A 286 15.40 13.81 20.31
CA CYS A 286 16.30 12.70 20.07
C CYS A 286 17.67 12.96 20.67
N GLN A 287 18.28 11.94 21.26
CA GLN A 287 19.55 12.06 21.95
C GLN A 287 20.66 11.38 21.14
N GLN A 288 21.88 11.87 21.31
CA GLN A 288 23.09 11.19 20.83
C GLN A 288 23.30 9.84 21.55
N ASN A 289 23.83 8.88 20.82
CA ASN A 289 24.11 7.53 21.31
C ASN A 289 22.85 6.73 21.66
N GLU A 290 21.84 6.88 20.81
CA GLU A 290 20.60 6.13 20.86
C GLU A 290 20.30 5.49 19.49
N ILE A 291 19.46 4.45 19.50
CA ILE A 291 18.89 3.86 18.30
C ILE A 291 17.66 4.69 17.88
N ILE A 292 17.51 4.92 16.57
CA ILE A 292 16.28 5.36 15.95
C ILE A 292 15.81 4.22 15.04
N SER A 293 14.62 3.69 15.29
CA SER A 293 13.99 2.67 14.45
C SER A 293 12.75 3.25 13.80
N PHE A 294 12.48 2.86 12.55
CA PHE A 294 11.33 3.33 11.80
C PHE A 294 10.79 2.25 10.84
N ASP A 295 9.58 2.48 10.39
CA ASP A 295 8.83 1.67 9.45
C ASP A 295 8.11 2.60 8.47
N THR A 296 8.14 2.34 7.16
CA THR A 296 7.76 3.40 6.21
C THR A 296 6.29 3.37 5.81
N ASP A 297 5.69 2.25 5.51
CA ASP A 297 4.32 2.17 4.95
C ASP A 297 4.02 3.32 3.95
N LEU A 298 5.00 3.61 3.09
CA LEU A 298 5.02 4.82 2.26
C LEU A 298 4.31 4.57 0.94
N VAL A 299 3.15 5.20 0.74
CA VAL A 299 2.44 5.20 -0.55
C VAL A 299 3.07 6.27 -1.45
N GLY A 300 3.90 5.78 -2.35
CA GLY A 300 4.68 6.60 -3.26
C GLY A 300 3.96 6.93 -4.57
N SER A 301 4.73 7.21 -5.58
CA SER A 301 4.23 7.46 -6.92
C SER A 301 3.44 6.25 -7.46
N TYR A 302 2.45 6.52 -8.30
CA TYR A 302 1.51 5.52 -8.86
C TYR A 302 0.61 4.84 -7.81
N GLY A 303 0.57 5.34 -6.56
CA GLY A 303 -0.19 4.73 -5.47
C GLY A 303 0.38 3.40 -5.00
N ILE A 304 1.67 3.18 -5.22
CA ILE A 304 2.37 1.96 -4.81
C ILE A 304 2.98 2.15 -3.43
N CYS A 305 2.66 1.25 -2.51
CA CYS A 305 3.28 1.17 -1.20
C CYS A 305 4.71 0.64 -1.31
N THR A 306 5.62 1.26 -0.61
CA THR A 306 6.96 0.75 -0.34
C THR A 306 7.13 0.67 1.16
N ASP A 307 7.37 -0.54 1.62
CA ASP A 307 7.55 -0.81 3.01
C ASP A 307 8.97 -1.30 3.29
N ILE A 308 9.65 -0.54 4.14
CA ILE A 308 11.04 -0.77 4.54
C ILE A 308 11.26 -0.28 5.96
N SER A 309 11.80 -1.13 6.78
CA SER A 309 12.19 -0.75 8.13
C SER A 309 13.70 -0.82 8.31
N ARG A 310 14.23 0.19 9.01
CA ARG A 310 15.65 0.22 9.42
C ARG A 310 15.77 0.74 10.85
N SER A 311 16.89 0.39 11.44
CA SER A 311 17.33 0.92 12.73
C SER A 311 18.70 1.55 12.57
N TRP A 312 18.87 2.78 13.02
CA TRP A 312 20.11 3.55 12.92
C TRP A 312 20.70 3.84 14.29
N TRP A 313 22.00 3.76 14.39
CA TRP A 313 22.75 4.31 15.53
C TRP A 313 23.11 5.77 15.25
N ILE A 314 22.63 6.67 16.07
CA ILE A 314 22.94 8.09 15.95
C ILE A 314 23.86 8.51 17.12
N GLY A 315 25.16 8.58 16.87
CA GLY A 315 26.10 8.96 17.92
C GLY A 315 27.57 8.76 17.54
N ASP A 316 28.45 9.23 18.42
CA ASP A 316 29.91 9.18 18.30
C ASP A 316 30.55 8.02 19.09
N ARG A 317 29.76 7.37 19.95
CA ARG A 317 30.23 6.21 20.75
C ARG A 317 29.88 4.91 19.98
N LYS A 318 30.57 3.84 20.32
CA LYS A 318 30.21 2.52 19.81
C LYS A 318 28.89 2.05 20.43
N PRO A 319 28.01 1.42 19.63
CA PRO A 319 26.84 0.71 20.17
C PRO A 319 27.28 -0.33 21.20
N ARG A 320 26.39 -0.63 22.14
CA ARG A 320 26.61 -1.72 23.09
C ARG A 320 26.65 -3.10 22.38
N PRO A 321 27.38 -4.07 22.94
CA PRO A 321 27.44 -5.42 22.34
C PRO A 321 26.07 -6.09 22.17
N ASP A 322 25.11 -5.84 23.05
CA ASP A 322 23.75 -6.36 22.97
C ASP A 322 22.96 -5.74 21.79
N MET A 323 23.18 -4.47 21.48
CA MET A 323 22.59 -3.79 20.31
C MET A 323 23.14 -4.35 19.00
N ILE A 324 24.48 -4.53 18.95
CA ILE A 324 25.16 -5.16 17.78
C ILE A 324 24.66 -6.59 17.58
N TYR A 325 24.52 -7.34 18.66
CA TYR A 325 24.00 -8.71 18.60
C TYR A 325 22.57 -8.72 18.07
N ALA A 326 21.69 -7.88 18.62
CA ALA A 326 20.29 -7.79 18.20
C ALA A 326 20.16 -7.41 16.71
N MET A 327 20.98 -6.45 16.25
CA MET A 327 20.99 -6.05 14.83
C MET A 327 21.38 -7.22 13.91
N ARG A 328 22.49 -7.89 14.20
CA ARG A 328 22.96 -9.04 13.42
C ARG A 328 21.95 -10.17 13.41
N HIS A 329 21.33 -10.45 14.56
CA HIS A 329 20.31 -11.47 14.70
C HIS A 329 19.04 -11.14 13.89
N GLY A 330 18.63 -9.86 13.86
CA GLY A 330 17.54 -9.40 13.01
C GLY A 330 17.86 -9.53 11.51
N VAL A 331 19.06 -9.13 11.10
CA VAL A 331 19.52 -9.29 9.71
C VAL A 331 19.56 -10.77 9.31
N GLU A 332 20.10 -11.63 10.16
CA GLU A 332 20.09 -13.09 9.95
C GLU A 332 18.65 -13.62 9.80
N HIS A 333 17.72 -13.15 10.64
CA HIS A 333 16.31 -13.57 10.59
C HIS A 333 15.67 -13.28 9.25
N ILE A 334 15.76 -12.02 8.76
CA ILE A 334 15.15 -11.67 7.46
C ILE A 334 15.86 -12.35 6.29
N GLN A 335 17.19 -12.48 6.31
CA GLN A 335 17.95 -13.12 5.23
C GLN A 335 17.63 -14.62 5.12
N GLN A 336 17.62 -15.36 6.22
CA GLN A 336 17.27 -16.78 6.20
C GLN A 336 15.81 -17.00 5.78
N ASN A 337 14.90 -16.12 6.17
CA ASN A 337 13.50 -16.20 5.75
C ASN A 337 13.34 -15.88 4.26
N MET A 338 14.10 -14.92 3.71
CA MET A 338 14.12 -14.65 2.26
C MET A 338 14.65 -15.81 1.44
N GLU A 339 15.67 -16.54 1.92
CA GLU A 339 16.26 -17.69 1.21
C GLU A 339 15.24 -18.82 0.93
N MET A 340 14.13 -18.87 1.68
CA MET A 340 13.05 -19.83 1.44
C MET A 340 12.12 -19.45 0.29
N LEU A 341 12.18 -18.19 -0.19
CA LEU A 341 11.22 -17.64 -1.13
C LEU A 341 11.49 -18.11 -2.56
N LYS A 342 10.55 -18.86 -3.10
CA LYS A 342 10.53 -19.27 -4.52
C LYS A 342 9.13 -19.71 -4.92
N PRO A 343 8.80 -19.72 -6.22
CA PRO A 343 7.51 -20.21 -6.70
C PRO A 343 7.20 -21.63 -6.21
N GLY A 344 5.95 -21.86 -5.86
CA GLY A 344 5.43 -23.18 -5.44
C GLY A 344 5.64 -23.52 -3.96
N VAL A 345 6.43 -22.74 -3.20
CA VAL A 345 6.52 -22.93 -1.74
C VAL A 345 5.18 -22.55 -1.12
N MET A 346 4.66 -23.40 -0.28
CA MET A 346 3.40 -23.16 0.41
C MET A 346 3.60 -22.17 1.57
N ILE A 347 2.66 -21.24 1.74
CA ILE A 347 2.71 -20.26 2.85
C ILE A 347 2.85 -20.93 4.22
N PRO A 348 2.14 -22.05 4.54
CA PRO A 348 2.37 -22.78 5.78
C PRO A 348 3.78 -23.34 5.94
N GLU A 349 4.48 -23.66 4.84
CA GLU A 349 5.88 -24.15 4.90
C GLU A 349 6.83 -23.02 5.29
N LEU A 350 6.60 -21.78 4.82
CA LEU A 350 7.36 -20.60 5.25
C LEU A 350 7.22 -20.37 6.74
N SER A 351 5.98 -20.45 7.26
CA SER A 351 5.70 -20.34 8.70
C SER A 351 6.44 -21.44 9.49
N ALA A 352 6.31 -22.70 9.07
CA ALA A 352 6.87 -23.84 9.81
C ALA A 352 8.40 -23.88 9.82
N ASN A 353 9.06 -23.37 8.79
CA ASN A 353 10.52 -23.44 8.62
C ASN A 353 11.24 -22.10 8.88
N THR A 354 10.54 -21.12 9.45
CA THR A 354 11.13 -19.80 9.74
C THR A 354 12.37 -19.91 10.65
N HIS A 355 13.31 -18.99 10.43
CA HIS A 355 14.39 -18.80 11.39
C HIS A 355 13.84 -18.46 12.79
N VAL A 356 14.35 -19.09 13.80
CA VAL A 356 13.85 -18.96 15.18
C VAL A 356 14.61 -17.86 15.90
N LEU A 357 13.94 -16.80 16.30
CA LEU A 357 14.52 -15.78 17.16
C LEU A 357 14.91 -16.37 18.54
N ASP A 358 15.96 -15.82 19.16
CA ASP A 358 16.35 -16.17 20.50
C ASP A 358 15.19 -16.08 21.51
N ALA A 359 15.21 -16.95 22.54
CA ALA A 359 14.14 -17.04 23.54
C ALA A 359 13.80 -15.70 24.19
N LYS A 360 14.77 -14.81 24.40
CA LYS A 360 14.58 -13.49 25.01
C LYS A 360 13.79 -12.52 24.10
N TYR A 361 13.76 -12.76 22.79
CA TYR A 361 13.04 -11.93 21.81
C TYR A 361 11.66 -12.45 21.44
N GLN A 362 11.33 -13.71 21.80
CA GLN A 362 10.08 -14.37 21.40
C GLN A 362 8.82 -13.63 21.87
N LYS A 363 8.88 -12.98 23.02
CA LYS A 363 7.70 -12.35 23.62
C LYS A 363 7.28 -11.07 22.90
N LEU A 364 8.23 -10.32 22.36
CA LEU A 364 8.01 -9.05 21.68
C LEU A 364 8.37 -9.10 20.20
N LYS A 365 8.45 -10.29 19.60
CA LYS A 365 8.61 -10.44 18.15
C LYS A 365 7.46 -9.76 17.42
N TYR A 366 7.65 -9.45 16.15
CA TYR A 366 6.63 -8.79 15.34
C TYR A 366 5.35 -9.65 15.19
N GLY A 367 4.28 -9.04 14.67
CA GLY A 367 2.98 -9.72 14.53
C GLY A 367 2.97 -10.82 13.47
N CYS A 368 3.80 -10.69 12.45
CA CYS A 368 3.97 -11.67 11.38
C CYS A 368 5.43 -11.79 10.95
N LEU A 369 5.71 -12.76 10.08
CA LEU A 369 7.01 -12.98 9.44
C LEU A 369 7.13 -12.21 8.15
N MET A 370 6.03 -12.20 7.40
CA MET A 370 5.92 -11.59 6.09
C MET A 370 4.45 -11.23 5.83
N HIS A 371 4.26 -10.22 5.02
CA HIS A 371 2.94 -9.89 4.45
C HIS A 371 3.07 -9.48 2.98
N GLY A 372 1.98 -9.55 2.25
CA GLY A 372 1.91 -9.01 0.90
C GLY A 372 2.00 -7.49 0.90
N VAL A 373 2.48 -6.91 -0.18
CA VAL A 373 2.54 -5.47 -0.37
C VAL A 373 2.21 -5.10 -1.80
N GLY A 374 1.50 -3.99 -1.99
CA GLY A 374 1.10 -3.51 -3.31
C GLY A 374 0.66 -2.06 -3.27
N LEU A 375 -0.64 -1.78 -3.14
CA LEU A 375 -1.15 -0.43 -2.87
C LEU A 375 -1.13 -0.08 -1.38
N CYS A 376 -1.04 -1.09 -0.54
CA CYS A 376 -0.92 -1.07 0.91
C CYS A 376 -0.32 -2.40 1.34
N ASP A 377 -0.28 -2.69 2.65
CA ASP A 377 -0.13 -4.04 3.14
C ASP A 377 -1.33 -4.87 2.74
N GLU A 378 -1.08 -6.05 2.18
CA GLU A 378 -2.14 -6.86 1.60
C GLU A 378 -1.87 -8.36 1.76
N TRP A 379 -2.80 -9.18 1.31
CA TRP A 379 -2.67 -10.63 1.28
C TRP A 379 -1.43 -11.08 0.45
N PRO A 380 -0.69 -12.12 0.89
CA PRO A 380 -0.92 -12.99 2.05
C PRO A 380 -0.22 -12.51 3.32
N LEU A 381 -0.67 -13.01 4.46
CA LEU A 381 0.07 -12.90 5.71
C LEU A 381 0.74 -14.25 6.04
N VAL A 382 2.04 -14.22 6.33
CA VAL A 382 2.81 -15.37 6.80
C VAL A 382 3.03 -15.21 8.31
N ALA A 383 2.25 -15.93 9.09
CA ALA A 383 2.31 -15.85 10.54
C ALA A 383 3.49 -16.65 11.13
N TYR A 384 3.95 -16.30 12.32
CA TYR A 384 4.80 -17.18 13.12
C TYR A 384 4.07 -18.49 13.45
N PRO A 385 4.78 -19.62 13.66
CA PRO A 385 4.15 -20.93 13.90
C PRO A 385 3.15 -20.96 15.06
N ASP A 386 3.43 -20.20 16.12
CA ASP A 386 2.57 -20.08 17.31
C ASP A 386 1.32 -19.19 17.10
N HIS A 387 1.26 -18.43 16.01
CA HIS A 387 0.12 -17.60 15.62
C HIS A 387 -0.59 -18.13 14.35
N ALA A 388 -0.04 -19.16 13.70
CA ALA A 388 -0.58 -19.67 12.44
C ALA A 388 -1.95 -20.35 12.66
N VAL A 389 -2.92 -19.99 11.81
CA VAL A 389 -4.25 -20.61 11.78
C VAL A 389 -4.29 -21.61 10.64
N ALA A 390 -4.51 -22.88 10.96
CA ALA A 390 -4.56 -23.96 9.98
C ALA A 390 -5.65 -23.70 8.92
N GLY A 391 -5.30 -23.80 7.65
CA GLY A 391 -6.21 -23.60 6.53
C GLY A 391 -6.46 -22.15 6.12
N ALA A 392 -5.91 -21.17 6.85
CA ALA A 392 -6.12 -19.76 6.50
C ALA A 392 -5.37 -19.35 5.22
N TYR A 393 -4.19 -19.92 5.00
CA TYR A 393 -3.30 -19.54 3.90
C TYR A 393 -2.69 -20.76 3.18
N ASP A 394 -3.51 -21.77 2.85
CA ASP A 394 -3.07 -22.98 2.12
C ASP A 394 -2.87 -22.68 0.61
N TYR A 395 -1.95 -21.78 0.32
CA TYR A 395 -1.64 -21.31 -1.04
C TYR A 395 -0.14 -21.35 -1.30
N PRO A 396 0.28 -21.64 -2.54
CA PRO A 396 1.67 -21.52 -2.94
C PRO A 396 2.02 -20.06 -3.25
N LEU A 397 3.29 -19.72 -3.14
CA LEU A 397 3.84 -18.51 -3.73
C LEU A 397 3.81 -18.61 -5.26
N GLU A 398 3.43 -17.53 -5.92
CA GLU A 398 3.38 -17.41 -7.38
C GLU A 398 4.35 -16.33 -7.88
N PRO A 399 4.95 -16.49 -9.07
CA PRO A 399 5.72 -15.41 -9.70
C PRO A 399 4.88 -14.14 -9.83
N GLY A 400 5.47 -13.01 -9.51
CA GLY A 400 4.78 -11.72 -9.47
C GLY A 400 4.18 -11.36 -8.11
N MET A 401 4.17 -12.26 -7.13
CA MET A 401 3.86 -11.87 -5.74
C MET A 401 4.97 -11.01 -5.18
N THR A 402 4.58 -10.02 -4.37
CA THR A 402 5.52 -9.18 -3.62
C THR A 402 5.21 -9.27 -2.14
N LEU A 403 6.26 -9.43 -1.35
CA LEU A 403 6.18 -9.63 0.10
C LEU A 403 7.14 -8.69 0.81
N CYS A 404 6.76 -8.21 1.97
CA CYS A 404 7.66 -7.66 2.96
C CYS A 404 8.13 -8.76 3.88
N VAL A 405 9.43 -8.84 4.14
CA VAL A 405 10.06 -9.80 5.05
C VAL A 405 10.65 -9.04 6.20
N GLU A 406 10.16 -9.29 7.41
CA GLU A 406 10.40 -8.39 8.52
C GLU A 406 10.83 -9.08 9.82
N ALA A 407 11.46 -8.31 10.67
CA ALA A 407 11.90 -8.72 11.99
C ALA A 407 11.77 -7.59 13.01
N LEU A 408 11.28 -7.94 14.19
CA LEU A 408 11.39 -7.13 15.40
C LEU A 408 12.20 -7.88 16.43
N VAL A 409 13.38 -7.36 16.76
CA VAL A 409 14.26 -7.91 17.79
C VAL A 409 14.19 -6.99 19.00
N SER A 410 13.37 -7.38 19.98
CA SER A 410 13.03 -6.59 21.15
C SER A 410 12.94 -7.47 22.39
N GLU A 411 13.64 -7.08 23.48
CA GLU A 411 13.63 -7.80 24.75
C GLU A 411 12.67 -7.15 25.73
N GLU A 412 11.85 -7.95 26.44
CA GLU A 412 10.94 -7.41 27.44
C GLU A 412 11.69 -6.64 28.54
N GLY A 413 11.29 -5.39 28.77
CA GLY A 413 11.95 -4.50 29.72
C GLY A 413 13.28 -3.93 29.22
N GLY A 414 13.65 -4.18 27.98
CA GLY A 414 14.80 -3.58 27.33
C GLY A 414 14.58 -2.09 27.01
N ASP A 415 15.65 -1.40 26.64
CA ASP A 415 15.68 0.03 26.35
C ASP A 415 15.86 0.36 24.87
N PHE A 416 15.69 -0.62 23.99
CA PHE A 416 15.71 -0.46 22.54
C PHE A 416 14.97 -1.59 21.81
N SER A 417 14.60 -1.35 20.57
CA SER A 417 14.18 -2.38 19.59
C SER A 417 14.94 -2.18 18.29
N ILE A 418 15.21 -3.29 17.60
CA ILE A 418 15.66 -3.30 16.21
C ILE A 418 14.47 -3.72 15.35
N LYS A 419 14.03 -2.87 14.44
CA LYS A 419 13.02 -3.19 13.42
C LYS A 419 13.69 -3.17 12.05
N LEU A 420 13.53 -4.25 11.31
CA LEU A 420 14.12 -4.43 9.98
C LEU A 420 13.09 -5.02 9.05
N GLU A 421 13.12 -4.61 7.80
CA GLU A 421 12.22 -5.07 6.76
C GLU A 421 12.78 -4.81 5.38
N ASP A 422 12.59 -5.77 4.47
CA ASP A 422 12.87 -5.64 3.05
C ASP A 422 11.69 -6.14 2.22
N GLN A 423 11.42 -5.43 1.12
CA GLN A 423 10.37 -5.77 0.16
C GLN A 423 10.95 -6.59 -0.99
N VAL A 424 10.36 -7.76 -1.24
CA VAL A 424 10.85 -8.71 -2.24
C VAL A 424 9.79 -9.04 -3.30
N LEU A 425 10.26 -9.38 -4.50
CA LEU A 425 9.45 -9.89 -5.61
C LEU A 425 9.75 -11.38 -5.78
N ILE A 426 8.72 -12.21 -5.86
CA ILE A 426 8.84 -13.61 -6.26
C ILE A 426 9.03 -13.65 -7.80
N THR A 427 10.17 -14.17 -8.24
CA THR A 427 10.52 -14.33 -9.65
C THR A 427 10.13 -15.72 -10.17
N GLU A 428 10.42 -16.03 -11.43
CA GLU A 428 10.13 -17.36 -12.01
C GLU A 428 10.91 -18.51 -11.34
N ASP A 429 12.05 -18.22 -10.72
CA ASP A 429 12.97 -19.23 -10.19
C ASP A 429 13.46 -18.97 -8.75
N GLY A 430 13.02 -17.88 -8.12
CA GLY A 430 13.43 -17.48 -6.78
C GLY A 430 12.80 -16.20 -6.32
N PHE A 431 13.60 -15.25 -5.84
CA PHE A 431 13.15 -13.93 -5.43
C PHE A 431 14.17 -12.85 -5.82
N GLU A 432 13.71 -11.62 -5.86
CA GLU A 432 14.52 -10.41 -6.01
C GLU A 432 14.20 -9.45 -4.87
N ASN A 433 15.22 -8.96 -4.16
CA ASN A 433 15.04 -7.89 -3.18
C ASN A 433 14.89 -6.56 -3.91
N LEU A 434 13.72 -5.92 -3.78
CA LEU A 434 13.40 -4.64 -4.41
C LEU A 434 13.94 -3.45 -3.62
N THR A 435 14.23 -3.61 -2.33
CA THR A 435 14.75 -2.58 -1.44
C THR A 435 16.21 -2.85 -1.13
N GLN A 436 17.08 -1.89 -1.40
CA GLN A 436 18.53 -2.01 -1.30
C GLN A 436 19.14 -1.07 -0.25
N TYR A 437 18.30 -0.45 0.58
CA TYR A 437 18.79 0.47 1.62
C TYR A 437 19.68 -0.26 2.63
N PRO A 438 20.92 0.21 2.90
CA PRO A 438 21.88 -0.53 3.71
C PRO A 438 21.46 -0.64 5.18
N PHE A 439 21.95 -1.67 5.84
CA PHE A 439 21.93 -1.78 7.29
C PHE A 439 22.99 -0.85 7.93
N ASP A 440 22.70 -0.35 9.13
CA ASP A 440 23.61 0.56 9.83
C ASP A 440 24.93 -0.12 10.20
N ALA A 441 26.04 0.39 9.67
CA ALA A 441 27.37 -0.19 9.83
C ALA A 441 27.84 -0.23 11.30
N ALA A 442 27.47 0.78 12.13
CA ALA A 442 27.82 0.79 13.54
C ALA A 442 27.07 -0.30 14.31
N LEU A 443 25.76 -0.48 14.04
CA LEU A 443 24.97 -1.55 14.63
C LEU A 443 25.40 -2.92 14.11
N MET A 444 25.93 -3.01 12.88
CA MET A 444 26.57 -4.24 12.38
C MET A 444 27.94 -4.50 13.01
N GLY A 445 28.51 -3.55 13.76
CA GLY A 445 29.82 -3.67 14.39
C GLY A 445 30.99 -3.60 13.41
N GLU A 446 30.82 -2.87 12.32
CA GLU A 446 31.81 -2.71 11.23
C GLU A 446 32.67 -1.44 11.37
N THR A 447 32.41 -0.62 12.42
CA THR A 447 33.11 0.67 12.67
C THR A 447 33.83 0.67 14.02
#